data_aad30ed56dec497e687a2b24663a7af7
#
_entry.id   aad30ed56dec497e687a2b24663a7af7
#
_cell.length_a   1.000
_cell.length_b   1.000
_cell.length_c   1.000
_cell.angle_alpha   90.00
_cell.angle_beta   90.00
_cell.angle_gamma   90.00
#
_symmetry.space_group_name_H-M   'P 1'
#
loop_
_entity.id
_entity.type
_entity.pdbx_description
1 polymer ?
#
loop_
_entity_poly.entity_id
_entity_poly.type
_entity_poly.pdbx_seq_one_letter_code
_entity_poly.pdbx_strand_id
1 'polypeptide(L)'
;MNTCVIEALYPEVCNLFGDTGNLRYLKLCLPQATFIETALNDEPYFVHHPVSMIYLGPMSEHTQCTVISKLAPYRERIAECIANGVTFLATGNAMEVFGKQITDAQSGVTTGLGLIDLTTTRDMMHRFYSLVLGTYNELQMVGFRAQFTRSTLGATEVPFIQVTKGTPMCETARIDGIQKNHFYGTYLLGPLLILNPYFTKQLLKQITGESVPLAFEKETIAAYHARLADFQDKRVGIH
;
A
#
# COMPACT_ATOMS: atom_id res chain seq x y z
N MET A 1 -21.09 -18.48 7.12
CA MET A 1 -19.84 -18.05 6.44
C MET A 1 -19.76 -16.55 6.64
N ASN A 2 -18.70 -16.03 7.23
CA ASN A 2 -18.49 -14.57 7.29
C ASN A 2 -18.29 -14.07 5.85
N THR A 3 -19.15 -13.17 5.41
CA THR A 3 -19.05 -12.56 4.08
C THR A 3 -17.77 -11.71 4.05
N CYS A 4 -16.84 -12.03 3.15
CA CYS A 4 -15.65 -11.22 2.94
C CYS A 4 -16.06 -9.88 2.33
N VAL A 5 -15.83 -8.77 3.03
CA VAL A 5 -16.14 -7.41 2.57
C VAL A 5 -14.84 -6.64 2.42
N ILE A 6 -14.61 -6.09 1.23
CA ILE A 6 -13.44 -5.29 0.89
C ILE A 6 -13.91 -3.89 0.54
N GLU A 7 -13.43 -2.89 1.28
CA GLU A 7 -13.72 -1.49 1.01
C GLU A 7 -12.53 -0.80 0.34
N ALA A 8 -12.77 -0.18 -0.81
CA ALA A 8 -11.82 0.72 -1.46
C ALA A 8 -12.22 2.16 -1.16
N LEU A 9 -11.32 2.91 -0.53
CA LEU A 9 -11.55 4.30 -0.18
C LEU A 9 -11.15 5.20 -1.37
N TYR A 10 -12.10 5.99 -1.82
CA TYR A 10 -11.92 7.10 -2.77
C TYR A 10 -11.24 6.69 -4.10
N PRO A 11 -11.63 5.54 -4.73
CA PRO A 11 -10.92 5.00 -5.89
C PRO A 11 -10.97 5.94 -7.11
N GLU A 12 -11.89 6.88 -7.17
CA GLU A 12 -11.99 7.88 -8.25
C GLU A 12 -10.85 8.91 -8.21
N VAL A 13 -10.24 9.14 -7.03
CA VAL A 13 -9.15 10.09 -6.82
C VAL A 13 -7.87 9.46 -6.28
N CYS A 14 -7.95 8.22 -5.78
CA CYS A 14 -6.83 7.46 -5.20
C CYS A 14 -6.43 6.28 -6.11
N ASN A 15 -6.00 6.57 -7.33
CA ASN A 15 -5.73 5.55 -8.34
C ASN A 15 -4.57 5.89 -9.30
N LEU A 16 -3.62 6.71 -8.89
CA LEU A 16 -2.48 7.04 -9.73
C LEU A 16 -1.71 5.76 -10.14
N PHE A 17 -1.04 5.82 -11.29
CA PHE A 17 -0.25 4.73 -11.86
C PHE A 17 -1.03 3.45 -12.17
N GLY A 18 -2.36 3.54 -12.30
CA GLY A 18 -3.20 2.37 -12.57
C GLY A 18 -3.35 1.43 -11.36
N ASP A 19 -3.14 1.93 -10.15
CA ASP A 19 -3.09 1.13 -8.92
C ASP A 19 -4.43 0.48 -8.54
N THR A 20 -5.56 0.97 -9.08
CA THR A 20 -6.86 0.26 -9.06
C THR A 20 -6.78 -1.14 -9.69
N GLY A 21 -5.72 -1.47 -10.41
CA GLY A 21 -5.39 -2.83 -10.83
C GLY A 21 -5.32 -3.81 -9.66
N ASN A 22 -4.89 -3.38 -8.46
CA ASN A 22 -4.94 -4.19 -7.25
C ASN A 22 -6.39 -4.60 -6.91
N LEU A 23 -7.30 -3.64 -6.91
CA LEU A 23 -8.72 -3.89 -6.61
C LEU A 23 -9.38 -4.80 -7.67
N ARG A 24 -9.08 -4.55 -8.95
CA ARG A 24 -9.56 -5.40 -10.05
C ARG A 24 -9.07 -6.83 -9.92
N TYR A 25 -7.81 -7.01 -9.53
CA TYR A 25 -7.23 -8.34 -9.33
C TYR A 25 -7.86 -9.06 -8.13
N LEU A 26 -8.10 -8.36 -7.02
CA LEU A 26 -8.84 -8.91 -5.88
C LEU A 26 -10.26 -9.36 -6.28
N LYS A 27 -10.99 -8.57 -7.09
CA LYS A 27 -12.31 -8.96 -7.62
C LYS A 27 -12.25 -10.26 -8.43
N LEU A 28 -11.20 -10.47 -9.21
CA LEU A 28 -11.01 -11.70 -9.98
C LEU A 28 -10.67 -12.90 -9.10
N CYS A 29 -9.87 -12.70 -8.05
CA CYS A 29 -9.50 -13.76 -7.11
C CYS A 29 -10.63 -14.12 -6.13
N LEU A 30 -11.49 -13.15 -5.80
CA LEU A 30 -12.56 -13.28 -4.80
C LEU A 30 -13.93 -12.92 -5.40
N PRO A 31 -14.43 -13.67 -6.39
CA PRO A 31 -15.69 -13.33 -7.06
C PRO A 31 -16.95 -13.39 -6.17
N GLN A 32 -16.83 -14.02 -4.98
CA GLN A 32 -17.91 -14.12 -4.00
C GLN A 32 -17.83 -13.05 -2.89
N ALA A 33 -16.75 -12.24 -2.86
CA ALA A 33 -16.62 -11.17 -1.89
C ALA A 33 -17.49 -9.96 -2.28
N THR A 34 -17.90 -9.20 -1.27
CA THR A 34 -18.56 -7.92 -1.47
C THR A 34 -17.51 -6.81 -1.58
N PHE A 35 -17.56 -6.03 -2.65
CA PHE A 35 -16.68 -4.89 -2.86
C PHE A 35 -17.47 -3.60 -2.74
N ILE A 36 -17.04 -2.75 -1.80
CA ILE A 36 -17.59 -1.41 -1.57
C ILE A 36 -16.58 -0.40 -2.10
N GLU A 37 -17.01 0.52 -2.94
CA GLU A 37 -16.23 1.65 -3.41
C GLU A 37 -16.83 2.92 -2.80
N THR A 38 -16.17 3.46 -1.76
CA THR A 38 -16.62 4.67 -1.08
C THR A 38 -16.08 5.89 -1.81
N ALA A 39 -16.98 6.76 -2.30
CA ALA A 39 -16.59 8.01 -2.96
C ALA A 39 -16.09 9.05 -1.94
N LEU A 40 -15.30 10.03 -2.39
CA LEU A 40 -14.64 11.03 -1.53
C LEU A 40 -15.60 11.82 -0.63
N ASN A 41 -16.85 11.99 -1.06
CA ASN A 41 -17.86 12.71 -0.31
C ASN A 41 -18.81 11.82 0.50
N ASP A 42 -18.65 10.50 0.42
CA ASP A 42 -19.47 9.56 1.16
C ASP A 42 -18.82 9.21 2.49
N GLU A 43 -19.63 8.79 3.44
CA GLU A 43 -19.13 8.23 4.70
C GLU A 43 -18.55 6.84 4.45
N PRO A 44 -17.33 6.54 4.98
CA PRO A 44 -16.75 5.21 4.80
C PRO A 44 -17.62 4.12 5.40
N TYR A 45 -17.78 3.03 4.66
CA TYR A 45 -18.62 1.89 5.05
C TYR A 45 -18.13 1.21 6.34
N PHE A 46 -16.81 1.15 6.56
CA PHE A 46 -16.19 0.58 7.75
C PHE A 46 -16.59 1.28 9.05
N VAL A 47 -17.14 2.50 8.98
CA VAL A 47 -17.55 3.27 10.17
C VAL A 47 -18.64 2.52 10.94
N HIS A 48 -19.64 2.01 10.22
CA HIS A 48 -20.81 1.35 10.80
C HIS A 48 -20.90 -0.15 10.52
N HIS A 49 -20.03 -0.68 9.64
CA HIS A 49 -20.13 -2.05 9.20
C HIS A 49 -18.78 -2.78 9.32
N PRO A 50 -18.78 -4.08 9.60
CA PRO A 50 -17.56 -4.87 9.61
C PRO A 50 -17.02 -5.03 8.17
N VAL A 51 -15.71 -4.89 8.03
CA VAL A 51 -14.98 -5.14 6.78
C VAL A 51 -13.80 -6.08 7.02
N SER A 52 -13.44 -6.86 6.03
CA SER A 52 -12.28 -7.75 6.06
C SER A 52 -11.01 -7.03 5.62
N MET A 53 -11.16 -6.07 4.69
CA MET A 53 -10.03 -5.31 4.15
C MET A 53 -10.45 -3.89 3.79
N ILE A 54 -9.52 -2.95 4.01
CA ILE A 54 -9.58 -1.55 3.54
C ILE A 54 -8.39 -1.31 2.59
N TYR A 55 -8.69 -0.79 1.41
CA TYR A 55 -7.70 -0.44 0.40
C TYR A 55 -7.69 1.07 0.16
N LEU A 56 -6.49 1.68 0.14
CA LEU A 56 -6.28 3.07 -0.24
C LEU A 56 -5.11 3.16 -1.22
N GLY A 57 -5.38 3.62 -2.43
CA GLY A 57 -4.40 3.78 -3.51
C GLY A 57 -3.67 5.13 -3.50
N PRO A 58 -2.64 5.29 -4.35
CA PRO A 58 -1.87 6.52 -4.47
C PRO A 58 -2.69 7.64 -5.09
N MET A 59 -2.39 8.87 -4.70
CA MET A 59 -3.10 10.07 -5.09
C MET A 59 -2.16 11.25 -5.34
N SER A 60 -2.68 12.35 -5.89
CA SER A 60 -1.90 13.59 -5.96
C SER A 60 -1.66 14.16 -4.56
N GLU A 61 -0.63 14.97 -4.42
CA GLU A 61 -0.27 15.61 -3.14
C GLU A 61 -1.39 16.53 -2.64
N HIS A 62 -2.10 17.19 -3.57
CA HIS A 62 -3.26 17.99 -3.24
C HIS A 62 -4.43 17.14 -2.73
N THR A 63 -4.72 16.04 -3.41
CA THR A 63 -5.76 15.09 -3.00
C THR A 63 -5.43 14.47 -1.64
N GLN A 64 -4.15 14.24 -1.34
CA GLN A 64 -3.71 13.66 -0.08
C GLN A 64 -4.13 14.51 1.13
N CYS A 65 -4.00 15.84 1.04
CA CYS A 65 -4.47 16.73 2.09
C CYS A 65 -5.99 16.63 2.30
N THR A 66 -6.74 16.52 1.20
CA THR A 66 -8.20 16.33 1.25
C THR A 66 -8.57 14.98 1.88
N VAL A 67 -7.91 13.91 1.48
CA VAL A 67 -8.14 12.57 2.03
C VAL A 67 -7.82 12.51 3.53
N ILE A 68 -6.72 13.12 3.97
CA ILE A 68 -6.41 13.24 5.41
C ILE A 68 -7.56 13.93 6.15
N SER A 69 -8.04 15.06 5.63
CA SER A 69 -9.13 15.81 6.26
C SER A 69 -10.44 15.01 6.30
N LYS A 70 -10.74 14.24 5.25
CA LYS A 70 -11.94 13.39 5.17
C LYS A 70 -11.87 12.19 6.13
N LEU A 71 -10.70 11.62 6.35
CA LEU A 71 -10.51 10.47 7.25
C LEU A 71 -10.28 10.87 8.71
N ALA A 72 -9.87 12.11 8.99
CA ALA A 72 -9.59 12.59 10.34
C ALA A 72 -10.76 12.39 11.34
N PRO A 73 -12.04 12.61 10.98
CA PRO A 73 -13.15 12.34 11.88
C PRO A 73 -13.27 10.86 12.31
N TYR A 74 -12.78 9.95 11.49
CA TYR A 74 -12.86 8.50 11.70
C TYR A 74 -11.57 7.88 12.27
N ARG A 75 -10.63 8.73 12.71
CA ARG A 75 -9.31 8.32 13.19
C ARG A 75 -9.36 7.20 14.23
N GLU A 76 -10.22 7.35 15.26
CA GLU A 76 -10.34 6.35 16.32
C GLU A 76 -10.90 5.03 15.78
N ARG A 77 -11.88 5.10 14.87
CA ARG A 77 -12.44 3.90 14.24
C ARG A 77 -11.43 3.18 13.36
N ILE A 78 -10.58 3.92 12.64
CA ILE A 78 -9.47 3.34 11.88
C ILE A 78 -8.48 2.65 12.82
N ALA A 79 -8.13 3.29 13.94
CA ALA A 79 -7.26 2.70 14.96
C ALA A 79 -7.83 1.38 15.50
N GLU A 80 -9.12 1.33 15.80
CA GLU A 80 -9.83 0.11 16.23
C GLU A 80 -9.77 -0.97 15.14
N CYS A 81 -10.02 -0.62 13.87
CA CYS A 81 -9.92 -1.57 12.75
C CYS A 81 -8.51 -2.18 12.66
N ILE A 82 -7.46 -1.37 12.76
CA ILE A 82 -6.07 -1.84 12.75
C ILE A 82 -5.79 -2.74 13.97
N ALA A 83 -6.24 -2.35 15.16
CA ALA A 83 -6.06 -3.13 16.40
C ALA A 83 -6.77 -4.48 16.35
N ASN A 84 -7.95 -4.52 15.75
CA ASN A 84 -8.79 -5.72 15.60
C ASN A 84 -8.39 -6.61 14.41
N GLY A 85 -7.30 -6.26 13.71
CA GLY A 85 -6.76 -7.09 12.64
C GLY A 85 -7.50 -7.01 11.30
N VAL A 86 -8.27 -5.94 11.07
CA VAL A 86 -8.75 -5.64 9.71
C VAL A 86 -7.53 -5.43 8.81
N THR A 87 -7.54 -6.05 7.65
CA THR A 87 -6.43 -5.91 6.71
C THR A 87 -6.48 -4.54 6.05
N PHE A 88 -5.34 -3.82 6.07
CA PHE A 88 -5.16 -2.57 5.33
C PHE A 88 -4.08 -2.77 4.26
N LEU A 89 -4.33 -2.25 3.08
CA LEU A 89 -3.31 -2.08 2.05
C LEU A 89 -3.32 -0.63 1.58
N ALA A 90 -2.26 0.10 1.93
CA ALA A 90 -2.04 1.49 1.53
C ALA A 90 -0.81 1.57 0.61
N THR A 91 -1.02 1.90 -0.66
CA THR A 91 0.02 1.91 -1.69
C THR A 91 0.46 3.32 -2.07
N GLY A 92 1.71 3.49 -2.46
CA GLY A 92 2.28 4.79 -2.78
C GLY A 92 2.21 5.76 -1.60
N ASN A 93 1.90 7.01 -1.86
CA ASN A 93 1.77 8.05 -0.84
C ASN A 93 0.50 7.93 0.05
N ALA A 94 -0.38 6.95 -0.22
CA ALA A 94 -1.50 6.65 0.67
C ALA A 94 -1.04 6.21 2.07
N MET A 95 0.12 5.57 2.19
CA MET A 95 0.70 5.20 3.48
C MET A 95 0.94 6.42 4.38
N GLU A 96 1.33 7.55 3.80
CA GLU A 96 1.65 8.79 4.51
C GLU A 96 0.43 9.39 5.21
N VAL A 97 -0.78 9.13 4.70
CA VAL A 97 -2.05 9.57 5.31
C VAL A 97 -2.17 9.09 6.76
N PHE A 98 -1.70 7.88 7.03
CA PHE A 98 -1.74 7.26 8.35
C PHE A 98 -0.58 7.68 9.26
N GLY A 99 0.43 8.35 8.70
CA GLY A 99 1.62 8.85 9.41
C GLY A 99 1.34 10.03 10.34
N LYS A 100 2.38 10.51 11.01
CA LYS A 100 2.31 11.68 11.91
C LYS A 100 2.21 12.97 11.15
N GLN A 101 3.12 13.18 10.19
CA GLN A 101 3.21 14.44 9.44
C GLN A 101 3.94 14.27 8.12
N ILE A 102 3.61 15.18 7.21
CA ILE A 102 4.29 15.40 5.93
C ILE A 102 4.81 16.83 5.94
N THR A 103 6.12 17.00 5.87
CA THR A 103 6.79 18.31 5.80
C THR A 103 7.14 18.63 4.36
N ASP A 104 6.74 19.76 3.87
CA ASP A 104 6.98 20.26 2.53
C ASP A 104 7.57 21.66 2.62
N ALA A 105 8.67 21.92 1.90
CA ALA A 105 9.36 23.22 1.96
C ALA A 105 8.51 24.39 1.45
N GLN A 106 7.54 24.12 0.58
CA GLN A 106 6.69 25.18 -0.03
C GLN A 106 5.35 25.31 0.69
N SER A 107 4.71 24.18 1.06
CA SER A 107 3.37 24.16 1.65
C SER A 107 3.34 23.99 3.19
N GLY A 108 4.51 23.82 3.81
CA GLY A 108 4.63 23.69 5.26
C GLY A 108 4.36 22.26 5.76
N VAL A 109 3.74 22.13 6.92
CA VAL A 109 3.49 20.83 7.57
C VAL A 109 2.02 20.45 7.44
N THR A 110 1.78 19.26 6.90
CA THR A 110 0.48 18.60 6.92
C THR A 110 0.48 17.51 7.99
N THR A 111 -0.41 17.61 8.97
CA THR A 111 -0.58 16.58 10.01
C THR A 111 -1.39 15.42 9.43
N GLY A 112 -0.83 14.20 9.49
CA GLY A 112 -1.53 12.97 9.12
C GLY A 112 -2.44 12.45 10.25
N LEU A 113 -2.95 11.24 10.10
CA LEU A 113 -3.82 10.63 11.12
C LEU A 113 -3.07 10.23 12.41
N GLY A 114 -1.73 10.15 12.38
CA GLY A 114 -0.91 9.83 13.55
C GLY A 114 -1.13 8.43 14.11
N LEU A 115 -1.52 7.47 13.27
CA LEU A 115 -1.76 6.07 13.65
C LEU A 115 -0.49 5.23 13.55
N ILE A 116 0.47 5.72 12.81
CA ILE A 116 1.76 5.10 12.55
C ILE A 116 2.86 6.12 12.85
N ASP A 117 3.95 5.69 13.46
CA ASP A 117 5.12 6.54 13.67
C ASP A 117 5.93 6.65 12.37
N LEU A 118 5.36 7.37 11.42
CA LEU A 118 5.93 7.68 10.12
C LEU A 118 6.00 9.20 9.97
N THR A 119 7.17 9.73 9.67
CA THR A 119 7.37 11.13 9.29
C THR A 119 7.88 11.21 7.87
N THR A 120 7.36 12.14 7.10
CA THR A 120 7.65 12.27 5.67
C THR A 120 8.15 13.67 5.35
N THR A 121 9.18 13.76 4.51
CA THR A 121 9.63 15.00 3.89
C THR A 121 9.35 14.94 2.41
N ARG A 122 8.68 15.97 1.88
CA ARG A 122 8.34 16.13 0.47
C ARG A 122 9.26 17.14 -0.19
N ASP A 123 9.77 16.76 -1.36
CA ASP A 123 10.53 17.65 -2.24
C ASP A 123 10.00 17.54 -3.67
N MET A 124 9.16 18.48 -4.06
CA MET A 124 8.53 18.50 -5.37
C MET A 124 9.50 18.76 -6.54
N MET A 125 10.73 19.18 -6.24
CA MET A 125 11.77 19.40 -7.26
C MET A 125 12.50 18.12 -7.62
N HIS A 126 12.47 17.10 -6.75
CA HIS A 126 13.20 15.84 -6.94
C HIS A 126 12.25 14.65 -6.86
N ARG A 127 12.01 14.04 -8.00
CA ARG A 127 11.22 12.82 -8.07
C ARG A 127 12.10 11.59 -8.01
N PHE A 128 11.76 10.66 -7.13
CA PHE A 128 12.45 9.38 -7.00
C PHE A 128 11.74 8.34 -7.86
N TYR A 129 12.50 7.78 -8.82
CA TYR A 129 12.09 6.64 -9.62
C TYR A 129 13.01 5.48 -9.35
N SER A 130 12.47 4.29 -9.19
CA SER A 130 13.30 3.09 -9.09
C SER A 130 12.47 1.85 -9.28
N LEU A 131 13.01 0.87 -9.99
CA LEU A 131 12.61 -0.51 -9.82
C LEU A 131 13.15 -1.00 -8.48
N VAL A 132 12.33 -1.69 -7.71
CA VAL A 132 12.68 -2.14 -6.36
C VAL A 132 12.52 -3.65 -6.27
N LEU A 133 13.57 -4.30 -5.74
CA LEU A 133 13.54 -5.67 -5.24
C LEU A 133 13.82 -5.64 -3.74
N GLY A 134 13.02 -6.33 -2.97
CA GLY A 134 13.20 -6.48 -1.54
C GLY A 134 12.70 -7.83 -1.04
N THR A 135 12.67 -8.00 0.27
CA THR A 135 12.16 -9.20 0.93
C THR A 135 11.16 -8.84 2.01
N TYR A 136 10.10 -9.61 2.08
CA TYR A 136 9.12 -9.62 3.16
C TYR A 136 9.03 -11.04 3.72
N ASN A 137 9.48 -11.23 4.95
CA ASN A 137 9.75 -12.58 5.48
C ASN A 137 10.66 -13.34 4.50
N GLU A 138 10.24 -14.50 4.00
CA GLU A 138 10.99 -15.29 3.01
C GLU A 138 10.61 -14.98 1.55
N LEU A 139 9.64 -14.06 1.33
CA LEU A 139 9.16 -13.72 0.00
C LEU A 139 9.99 -12.60 -0.63
N GLN A 140 10.38 -12.77 -1.88
CA GLN A 140 10.89 -11.67 -2.68
C GLN A 140 9.72 -10.78 -3.12
N MET A 141 9.89 -9.46 -3.00
CA MET A 141 8.90 -8.46 -3.36
C MET A 141 9.46 -7.57 -4.45
N VAL A 142 8.67 -7.38 -5.50
CA VAL A 142 9.06 -6.54 -6.64
C VAL A 142 8.02 -5.43 -6.87
N GLY A 143 8.48 -4.31 -7.35
CA GLY A 143 7.63 -3.20 -7.74
C GLY A 143 8.43 -2.06 -8.34
N PHE A 144 7.74 -0.98 -8.64
CA PHE A 144 8.42 0.27 -8.96
C PHE A 144 8.00 1.35 -7.97
N ARG A 145 8.82 2.36 -7.84
CA ARG A 145 8.60 3.53 -7.01
C ARG A 145 8.59 4.78 -7.88
N ALA A 146 7.63 5.66 -7.62
CA ALA A 146 7.55 6.97 -8.26
C ALA A 146 6.93 7.96 -7.25
N GLN A 147 7.77 8.73 -6.55
CA GLN A 147 7.34 9.60 -5.46
C GLN A 147 8.22 10.85 -5.34
N PHE A 148 7.73 11.87 -4.65
CA PHE A 148 8.45 13.10 -4.30
C PHE A 148 8.85 13.16 -2.82
N THR A 149 8.73 12.03 -2.11
CA THR A 149 8.83 11.99 -0.66
C THR A 149 9.89 11.01 -0.19
N ARG A 150 10.44 11.29 0.98
CA ARG A 150 11.25 10.38 1.78
C ARG A 150 10.62 10.24 3.15
N SER A 151 10.52 9.03 3.65
CA SER A 151 9.86 8.75 4.91
C SER A 151 10.77 8.00 5.87
N THR A 152 10.66 8.36 7.13
CA THR A 152 11.38 7.72 8.23
C THR A 152 10.38 7.07 9.18
N LEU A 153 10.64 5.81 9.53
CA LEU A 153 9.88 5.09 10.54
C LEU A 153 10.43 5.38 11.95
N GLY A 154 9.53 5.46 12.92
CA GLY A 154 9.89 5.43 14.32
C GLY A 154 10.58 4.10 14.71
N ALA A 155 11.40 4.15 15.75
CA ALA A 155 12.24 3.02 16.15
C ALA A 155 11.47 1.75 16.57
N THR A 156 10.20 1.88 16.92
CA THR A 156 9.34 0.76 17.34
C THR A 156 8.49 0.18 16.21
N GLU A 157 8.46 0.83 15.06
CA GLU A 157 7.69 0.35 13.91
C GLU A 157 8.47 -0.70 13.10
N VAL A 158 7.76 -1.64 12.54
CA VAL A 158 8.35 -2.74 11.76
C VAL A 158 8.28 -2.38 10.27
N PRO A 159 9.42 -2.33 9.55
CA PRO A 159 9.40 -2.13 8.12
C PRO A 159 8.70 -3.31 7.41
N PHE A 160 7.92 -3.00 6.37
CA PHE A 160 7.24 -4.04 5.60
C PHE A 160 8.23 -4.82 4.71
N ILE A 161 9.10 -4.10 4.01
CA ILE A 161 10.02 -4.71 3.03
C ILE A 161 11.46 -4.29 3.33
N GLN A 162 12.36 -5.26 3.36
CA GLN A 162 13.81 -5.02 3.36
C GLN A 162 14.28 -4.90 1.90
N VAL A 163 14.73 -3.71 1.50
CA VAL A 163 15.14 -3.42 0.12
C VAL A 163 16.53 -3.98 -0.16
N THR A 164 16.64 -4.84 -1.18
CA THR A 164 17.92 -5.40 -1.63
C THR A 164 18.48 -4.68 -2.85
N LYS A 165 17.61 -4.27 -3.80
CA LYS A 165 17.98 -3.48 -4.99
C LYS A 165 16.99 -2.33 -5.20
N GLY A 166 17.46 -1.26 -5.82
CA GLY A 166 16.70 -0.03 -6.02
C GLY A 166 16.79 0.94 -4.84
N THR A 167 16.04 2.03 -4.93
CA THR A 167 16.06 3.13 -3.96
C THR A 167 15.18 2.79 -2.74
N PRO A 168 15.67 2.89 -1.50
CA PRO A 168 14.85 2.73 -0.29
C PRO A 168 13.96 3.95 -0.03
N MET A 169 12.98 3.83 0.88
CA MET A 169 12.10 4.93 1.24
C MET A 169 12.78 6.02 2.08
N CYS A 170 13.88 5.71 2.74
CA CYS A 170 14.68 6.66 3.51
C CYS A 170 16.16 6.51 3.18
N GLU A 171 16.98 7.50 3.60
CA GLU A 171 18.43 7.51 3.33
C GLU A 171 19.22 6.64 4.32
N THR A 172 18.69 6.47 5.52
CA THR A 172 19.39 5.85 6.65
C THR A 172 19.22 4.35 6.73
N ALA A 173 18.22 3.78 6.04
CA ALA A 173 17.93 2.36 6.07
C ALA A 173 17.40 1.85 4.72
N ARG A 174 17.81 0.65 4.35
CA ARG A 174 17.34 0.00 3.12
C ARG A 174 16.00 -0.70 3.32
N ILE A 175 14.97 0.10 3.61
CA ILE A 175 13.62 -0.39 3.89
C ILE A 175 12.59 0.27 2.97
N ASP A 176 11.43 -0.37 2.84
CA ASP A 176 10.23 0.19 2.23
C ASP A 176 9.01 -0.18 3.03
N GLY A 177 8.18 0.82 3.26
CA GLY A 177 6.88 0.63 3.88
C GLY A 177 6.92 0.29 5.36
N ILE A 178 5.74 -0.08 5.85
CA ILE A 178 5.49 -0.45 7.24
C ILE A 178 4.50 -1.61 7.32
N GLN A 179 4.72 -2.50 8.29
CA GLN A 179 3.75 -3.49 8.73
C GLN A 179 3.39 -3.24 10.21
N LYS A 180 2.08 -3.11 10.48
CA LYS A 180 1.56 -3.01 11.86
C LYS A 180 0.30 -3.85 11.97
N ASN A 181 0.34 -4.94 12.74
CA ASN A 181 -0.70 -5.98 12.70
C ASN A 181 -0.94 -6.43 11.24
N HIS A 182 -2.16 -6.22 10.72
CA HIS A 182 -2.54 -6.49 9.33
C HIS A 182 -2.57 -5.23 8.45
N PHE A 183 -1.95 -4.14 8.90
CA PHE A 183 -1.74 -2.95 8.09
C PHE A 183 -0.44 -3.09 7.28
N TYR A 184 -0.55 -3.00 5.96
CA TYR A 184 0.56 -2.99 5.01
C TYR A 184 0.57 -1.66 4.26
N GLY A 185 1.54 -0.82 4.57
CA GLY A 185 1.82 0.40 3.82
C GLY A 185 3.10 0.24 3.01
N THR A 186 3.12 0.66 1.75
CA THR A 186 4.32 0.55 0.90
C THR A 186 4.31 1.59 -0.21
N TYR A 187 5.49 2.06 -0.60
CA TYR A 187 5.64 2.87 -1.80
C TYR A 187 5.67 2.06 -3.09
N LEU A 188 5.72 0.73 -3.00
CA LEU A 188 5.75 -0.11 -4.19
C LEU A 188 4.41 -0.07 -4.93
N LEU A 189 4.52 0.15 -6.21
CA LEU A 189 3.43 0.23 -7.18
C LEU A 189 3.61 -0.87 -8.23
N GLY A 190 2.59 -1.02 -9.12
CA GLY A 190 2.86 -1.86 -10.21
C GLY A 190 1.79 -2.56 -11.03
N PRO A 191 0.55 -2.85 -10.65
CA PRO A 191 -0.10 -3.01 -9.34
C PRO A 191 0.58 -4.08 -8.47
N LEU A 192 0.74 -3.77 -7.20
CA LEU A 192 1.53 -4.58 -6.26
C LEU A 192 1.12 -6.05 -6.22
N LEU A 193 -0.19 -6.31 -6.14
CA LEU A 193 -0.71 -7.66 -5.93
C LEU A 193 -0.46 -8.58 -7.13
N ILE A 194 -0.61 -8.07 -8.34
CA ILE A 194 -0.37 -8.85 -9.57
C ILE A 194 1.11 -9.20 -9.70
N LEU A 195 1.98 -8.25 -9.35
CA LEU A 195 3.43 -8.44 -9.44
C LEU A 195 4.00 -9.36 -8.36
N ASN A 196 3.25 -9.58 -7.26
CA ASN A 196 3.72 -10.35 -6.10
C ASN A 196 2.75 -11.48 -5.74
N PRO A 197 2.63 -12.53 -6.58
CA PRO A 197 1.61 -13.57 -6.42
C PRO A 197 1.69 -14.31 -5.09
N TYR A 198 2.87 -14.55 -4.54
CA TYR A 198 3.04 -15.26 -3.27
C TYR A 198 2.60 -14.40 -2.07
N PHE A 199 2.89 -13.10 -2.08
CA PHE A 199 2.34 -12.15 -1.10
C PHE A 199 0.82 -12.07 -1.22
N THR A 200 0.30 -12.03 -2.44
CA THR A 200 -1.15 -11.99 -2.68
C THR A 200 -1.84 -13.22 -2.13
N LYS A 201 -1.28 -14.42 -2.28
CA LYS A 201 -1.81 -15.64 -1.64
C LYS A 201 -1.88 -15.52 -0.11
N GLN A 202 -0.83 -14.98 0.51
CA GLN A 202 -0.85 -14.76 1.97
C GLN A 202 -1.92 -13.74 2.37
N LEU A 203 -2.04 -12.63 1.64
CA LEU A 203 -3.04 -11.60 1.88
C LEU A 203 -4.47 -12.16 1.73
N LEU A 204 -4.76 -12.92 0.66
CA LEU A 204 -6.05 -13.55 0.44
C LEU A 204 -6.40 -14.53 1.58
N LYS A 205 -5.46 -15.37 1.98
CA LYS A 205 -5.65 -16.28 3.11
C LYS A 205 -5.95 -15.53 4.41
N GLN A 206 -5.28 -14.40 4.64
CA GLN A 206 -5.51 -13.56 5.82
C GLN A 206 -6.91 -12.95 5.81
N ILE A 207 -7.38 -12.45 4.66
CA ILE A 207 -8.70 -11.81 4.51
C ILE A 207 -9.84 -12.81 4.63
N THR A 208 -9.68 -14.02 4.06
CA THR A 208 -10.75 -15.02 3.94
C THR A 208 -10.68 -16.12 5.01
N GLY A 209 -9.53 -16.30 5.64
CA GLY A 209 -9.24 -17.45 6.52
C GLY A 209 -8.90 -18.74 5.77
N GLU A 210 -8.97 -18.75 4.44
CA GLU A 210 -8.80 -19.93 3.60
C GLU A 210 -7.77 -19.72 2.49
N SER A 211 -7.22 -20.81 1.97
CA SER A 211 -6.34 -20.76 0.80
C SER A 211 -7.18 -20.58 -0.46
N VAL A 212 -7.04 -19.43 -1.11
CA VAL A 212 -7.75 -19.08 -2.34
C VAL A 212 -6.81 -19.15 -3.54
N PRO A 213 -7.21 -19.76 -4.67
CA PRO A 213 -6.41 -19.74 -5.90
C PRO A 213 -6.35 -18.31 -6.47
N LEU A 214 -5.23 -17.99 -7.10
CA LEU A 214 -5.10 -16.71 -7.80
C LEU A 214 -5.77 -16.77 -9.18
N ALA A 215 -6.39 -15.67 -9.58
CA ALA A 215 -6.76 -15.49 -10.98
C ALA A 215 -5.49 -15.45 -11.85
N PHE A 216 -5.49 -16.17 -12.98
CA PHE A 216 -4.34 -16.28 -13.88
C PHE A 216 -3.05 -16.68 -13.15
N GLU A 217 -3.13 -17.62 -12.21
CA GLU A 217 -2.03 -17.97 -11.32
C GLU A 217 -0.74 -18.35 -12.06
N LYS A 218 -0.86 -19.17 -13.11
CA LYS A 218 0.27 -19.62 -13.90
C LYS A 218 0.98 -18.45 -14.60
N GLU A 219 0.21 -17.56 -15.17
CA GLU A 219 0.71 -16.39 -15.92
C GLU A 219 1.33 -15.35 -14.96
N THR A 220 0.69 -15.09 -13.81
CA THR A 220 1.24 -14.16 -12.84
C THR A 220 2.53 -14.68 -12.20
N ILE A 221 2.61 -15.98 -11.89
CA ILE A 221 3.86 -16.59 -11.39
C ILE A 221 4.96 -16.56 -12.45
N ALA A 222 4.65 -16.86 -13.72
CA ALA A 222 5.62 -16.76 -14.80
C ALA A 222 6.15 -15.31 -14.99
N ALA A 223 5.26 -14.33 -14.98
CA ALA A 223 5.61 -12.91 -15.05
C ALA A 223 6.48 -12.46 -13.86
N TYR A 224 6.15 -12.92 -12.65
CA TYR A 224 6.93 -12.66 -11.45
C TYR A 224 8.36 -13.20 -11.57
N HIS A 225 8.53 -14.45 -12.01
CA HIS A 225 9.87 -15.03 -12.21
C HIS A 225 10.67 -14.33 -13.30
N ALA A 226 10.02 -13.93 -14.40
CA ALA A 226 10.65 -13.11 -15.43
C ALA A 226 11.15 -11.78 -14.85
N ARG A 227 10.32 -11.10 -14.04
CA ARG A 227 10.71 -9.86 -13.35
C ARG A 227 11.88 -10.07 -12.39
N LEU A 228 11.91 -11.16 -11.65
CA LEU A 228 13.05 -11.48 -10.79
C LEU A 228 14.35 -11.71 -11.60
N ALA A 229 14.26 -12.35 -12.76
CA ALA A 229 15.40 -12.55 -13.64
C ALA A 229 15.95 -11.20 -14.15
N ASP A 230 15.09 -10.23 -14.50
CA ASP A 230 15.50 -8.87 -14.87
C ASP A 230 16.38 -8.22 -13.81
N PHE A 231 16.06 -8.41 -12.51
CA PHE A 231 16.88 -7.89 -11.42
C PHE A 231 18.26 -8.57 -11.29
N GLN A 232 18.41 -9.77 -11.83
CA GLN A 232 19.70 -10.49 -11.82
C GLN A 232 20.56 -10.13 -13.05
N ASP A 233 19.95 -9.67 -14.14
CA ASP A 233 20.66 -9.29 -15.36
C ASP A 233 21.36 -7.93 -15.17
N LYS A 234 22.69 -7.94 -15.22
CA LYS A 234 23.52 -6.72 -15.08
C LYS A 234 23.34 -5.73 -16.24
N ARG A 235 22.72 -6.15 -17.36
CA ARG A 235 22.43 -5.29 -18.51
C ARG A 235 21.17 -4.46 -18.32
N VAL A 236 20.29 -4.87 -17.42
CA VAL A 236 19.09 -4.12 -17.06
C VAL A 236 19.49 -3.06 -16.04
N GLY A 237 19.48 -1.80 -16.48
CA GLY A 237 19.72 -0.65 -15.59
C GLY A 237 18.59 -0.52 -14.57
N ILE A 238 18.88 -0.82 -13.32
CA ILE A 238 17.97 -0.60 -12.18
C ILE A 238 18.39 0.75 -11.59
N HIS A 239 17.74 1.81 -12.01
CA HIS A 239 17.96 3.17 -11.54
C HIS A 239 16.80 3.63 -10.69
#